data_f8c77b8b4118cd27d5635b9b818b7405
#
_entry.id   f8c77b8b4118cd27d5635b9b818b7405
#
_cell.length_a   1.000
_cell.length_b   1.000
_cell.length_c   1.000
_cell.angle_alpha   90.00
_cell.angle_beta   90.00
_cell.angle_gamma   90.00
#
_symmetry.space_group_name_H-M   'P 1'
#
loop_
_entity.id
_entity.type
_entity.pdbx_description
1 polymer ?
#
loop_
_entity_poly.entity_id
_entity_poly.type
_entity_poly.pdbx_seq_one_letter_code
_entity_poly.pdbx_strand_id
1 'polypeptide(L)'
;MKRRFSSFIGMILVCAVTIAQTSISLLPKPQLYKDTGKNFTMGKVKLSTPVLRPEWEVFIMNAGGEIVEHSSSVIEVELVPSIEEARLNGAEAYRLSVSNKRIKIEAVTEQGVYWAMQTLRQLERKKGKRSSVAGCEIVDWPAFRIRGFMQDVGRSYISVSYTHLTLPTN
;
A
#
# COMPACT_ATOMS: atom_id res chain seq x y z
N MET A 1 24.41 -47.92 -53.49
CA MET A 1 24.18 -46.51 -53.14
C MET A 1 23.21 -46.44 -51.95
N LYS A 2 23.71 -46.21 -50.72
CA LYS A 2 22.89 -46.06 -49.52
C LYS A 2 22.86 -44.56 -49.12
N ARG A 3 21.73 -43.92 -49.26
CA ARG A 3 21.49 -42.56 -48.79
C ARG A 3 21.24 -42.58 -47.29
N ARG A 4 22.13 -41.93 -46.50
CA ARG A 4 21.93 -41.66 -45.08
C ARG A 4 21.03 -40.42 -44.93
N PHE A 5 19.84 -40.58 -44.39
CA PHE A 5 18.97 -39.51 -43.90
C PHE A 5 19.48 -39.10 -42.54
N SER A 6 20.09 -37.91 -42.47
CA SER A 6 20.48 -37.28 -41.19
C SER A 6 19.29 -36.50 -40.67
N SER A 7 18.68 -37.00 -39.62
CA SER A 7 17.56 -36.34 -38.94
C SER A 7 18.13 -35.31 -37.96
N PHE A 8 18.07 -34.01 -38.32
CA PHE A 8 18.36 -32.93 -37.40
C PHE A 8 17.13 -32.70 -36.52
N ILE A 9 17.17 -33.23 -35.29
CA ILE A 9 16.19 -32.88 -34.24
C ILE A 9 16.69 -31.55 -33.64
N GLY A 10 16.06 -30.46 -34.08
CA GLY A 10 16.21 -29.15 -33.47
C GLY A 10 15.58 -29.12 -32.09
N MET A 11 16.38 -29.16 -31.04
CA MET A 11 15.94 -28.99 -29.66
C MET A 11 15.64 -27.52 -29.43
N ILE A 12 14.36 -27.13 -29.49
CA ILE A 12 13.90 -25.80 -29.11
C ILE A 12 13.96 -25.70 -27.59
N LEU A 13 14.98 -25.02 -27.08
CA LEU A 13 15.08 -24.67 -25.66
C LEU A 13 14.09 -23.54 -25.36
N VAL A 14 12.90 -23.87 -24.89
CA VAL A 14 11.95 -22.89 -24.39
C VAL A 14 12.45 -22.41 -23.02
N CYS A 15 13.12 -21.28 -23.01
CA CYS A 15 13.50 -20.61 -21.78
C CYS A 15 12.22 -20.01 -21.14
N ALA A 16 11.62 -20.73 -20.21
CA ALA A 16 10.53 -20.20 -19.39
C ALA A 16 11.11 -19.13 -18.46
N VAL A 17 10.94 -17.87 -18.84
CA VAL A 17 11.22 -16.73 -17.96
C VAL A 17 10.14 -16.73 -16.88
N THR A 18 10.43 -17.35 -15.75
CA THR A 18 9.62 -17.20 -14.53
C THR A 18 9.80 -15.76 -14.05
N ILE A 19 8.85 -14.90 -14.37
CA ILE A 19 8.73 -13.58 -13.74
C ILE A 19 8.36 -13.86 -12.29
N ALA A 20 9.32 -13.75 -11.38
CA ALA A 20 9.05 -13.78 -9.96
C ALA A 20 8.15 -12.58 -9.65
N GLN A 21 6.86 -12.79 -9.54
CA GLN A 21 5.95 -11.81 -8.97
C GLN A 21 6.36 -11.65 -7.51
N THR A 22 7.03 -10.54 -7.19
CA THR A 22 7.23 -10.13 -5.82
C THR A 22 5.86 -9.79 -5.25
N SER A 23 5.23 -10.78 -4.62
CA SER A 23 3.98 -10.57 -3.91
C SER A 23 4.22 -9.55 -2.81
N ILE A 24 3.54 -8.43 -2.88
CA ILE A 24 3.54 -7.44 -1.81
C ILE A 24 2.77 -8.05 -0.67
N SER A 25 3.46 -8.29 0.47
CA SER A 25 2.80 -8.77 1.68
C SER A 25 2.37 -7.58 2.50
N LEU A 26 1.07 -7.29 2.52
CA LEU A 26 0.46 -6.30 3.39
C LEU A 26 0.04 -6.95 4.72
N LEU A 27 0.29 -6.26 5.83
CA LEU A 27 -0.10 -6.68 7.17
C LEU A 27 -0.86 -5.55 7.89
N PRO A 28 -2.11 -5.81 8.29
CA PRO A 28 -2.92 -6.99 7.97
C PRO A 28 -3.19 -7.12 6.47
N LYS A 29 -3.56 -8.32 6.02
CA LYS A 29 -3.96 -8.54 4.63
C LYS A 29 -5.30 -7.83 4.39
N PRO A 30 -5.42 -6.96 3.37
CA PRO A 30 -6.68 -6.29 3.07
C PRO A 30 -7.74 -7.27 2.59
N GLN A 31 -9.01 -6.91 2.78
CA GLN A 31 -10.16 -7.73 2.40
C GLN A 31 -10.20 -7.97 0.88
N LEU A 32 -9.99 -6.94 0.09
CA LEU A 32 -9.90 -7.02 -1.37
C LEU A 32 -8.60 -6.36 -1.84
N TYR A 33 -7.84 -7.06 -2.65
CA TYR A 33 -6.58 -6.59 -3.23
C TYR A 33 -6.45 -7.02 -4.68
N LYS A 34 -6.10 -6.08 -5.56
CA LYS A 34 -5.78 -6.32 -6.95
C LYS A 34 -4.55 -5.51 -7.36
N ASP A 35 -3.52 -6.19 -7.84
CA ASP A 35 -2.33 -5.55 -8.42
C ASP A 35 -2.67 -5.01 -9.80
N THR A 36 -2.29 -3.77 -10.09
CA THR A 36 -2.47 -3.13 -11.39
C THR A 36 -1.16 -2.97 -12.16
N GLY A 37 -0.02 -3.21 -11.52
CA GLY A 37 1.32 -3.06 -12.11
C GLY A 37 1.72 -1.62 -12.46
N LYS A 38 0.86 -0.63 -12.20
CA LYS A 38 1.05 0.78 -12.58
C LYS A 38 1.57 1.59 -11.39
N ASN A 39 2.85 1.55 -11.13
CA ASN A 39 3.44 2.22 -9.97
C ASN A 39 3.35 3.75 -10.04
N PHE A 40 3.02 4.38 -8.92
CA PHE A 40 3.08 5.82 -8.73
C PHE A 40 4.48 6.22 -8.28
N THR A 41 5.11 7.17 -8.97
CA THR A 41 6.43 7.68 -8.55
C THR A 41 6.25 8.99 -7.82
N MET A 42 6.76 9.06 -6.59
CA MET A 42 6.73 10.26 -5.79
C MET A 42 7.63 11.34 -6.42
N GLY A 43 7.13 12.57 -6.47
CA GLY A 43 7.80 13.71 -7.09
C GLY A 43 7.04 14.99 -6.78
N LYS A 44 6.86 15.88 -7.77
CA LYS A 44 5.95 17.01 -7.63
C LYS A 44 4.52 16.50 -7.70
N VAL A 45 3.75 16.68 -6.63
CA VAL A 45 2.38 16.17 -6.51
C VAL A 45 1.43 17.28 -6.10
N LYS A 46 0.22 17.25 -6.63
CA LYS A 46 -0.89 18.07 -6.14
C LYS A 46 -1.61 17.25 -5.06
N LEU A 47 -1.75 17.81 -3.87
CA LEU A 47 -2.48 17.21 -2.76
C LEU A 47 -3.85 17.84 -2.63
N SER A 48 -4.90 17.01 -2.64
CA SER A 48 -6.28 17.40 -2.35
C SER A 48 -6.80 16.51 -1.22
N THR A 49 -6.97 17.07 -0.04
CA THR A 49 -7.44 16.31 1.14
C THR A 49 -8.27 17.20 2.05
N PRO A 50 -9.42 16.74 2.56
CA PRO A 50 -10.22 17.43 3.57
C PRO A 50 -9.71 17.20 4.99
N VAL A 51 -8.90 16.16 5.22
CA VAL A 51 -8.45 15.71 6.56
C VAL A 51 -6.99 15.28 6.55
N LEU A 52 -6.35 15.26 7.73
CA LEU A 52 -4.98 14.76 7.96
C LEU A 52 -3.92 15.44 7.06
N ARG A 53 -4.12 16.72 6.75
CA ARG A 53 -3.20 17.44 5.84
C ARG A 53 -1.75 17.44 6.35
N PRO A 54 -1.45 17.69 7.62
CA PRO A 54 -0.07 17.65 8.13
C PRO A 54 0.58 16.27 7.96
N GLU A 55 -0.16 15.19 8.22
CA GLU A 55 0.31 13.82 8.09
C GLU A 55 0.63 13.47 6.64
N TRP A 56 -0.18 13.97 5.69
CA TRP A 56 0.07 13.84 4.26
C TRP A 56 1.31 14.60 3.81
N GLU A 57 1.52 15.81 4.31
CA GLU A 57 2.71 16.61 4.02
C GLU A 57 3.99 15.89 4.48
N VAL A 58 3.97 15.34 5.69
CA VAL A 58 5.07 14.54 6.23
C VAL A 58 5.29 13.27 5.40
N PHE A 59 4.22 12.56 5.03
CA PHE A 59 4.31 11.36 4.20
C PHE A 59 4.95 11.65 2.85
N ILE A 60 4.48 12.67 2.15
CA ILE A 60 4.98 13.04 0.81
C ILE A 60 6.44 13.48 0.89
N MET A 61 6.81 14.28 1.88
CA MET A 61 8.20 14.75 2.09
C MET A 61 9.14 13.58 2.38
N ASN A 62 8.76 12.67 3.26
CA ASN A 62 9.56 11.48 3.60
C ASN A 62 9.74 10.53 2.41
N ALA A 63 8.77 10.51 1.49
CA ALA A 63 8.84 9.76 0.25
C ALA A 63 9.65 10.47 -0.87
N GLY A 64 10.26 11.60 -0.57
CA GLY A 64 11.04 12.40 -1.52
C GLY A 64 10.18 13.18 -2.52
N GLY A 65 8.95 13.50 -2.15
CA GLY A 65 8.02 14.31 -2.94
C GLY A 65 8.00 15.78 -2.49
N GLU A 66 7.37 16.60 -3.30
CA GLU A 66 7.11 18.03 -3.08
C GLU A 66 5.66 18.35 -3.42
N ILE A 67 4.97 19.07 -2.56
CA ILE A 67 3.59 19.49 -2.81
C ILE A 67 3.62 20.79 -3.62
N VAL A 68 2.88 20.77 -4.73
CA VAL A 68 2.74 21.91 -5.63
C VAL A 68 1.28 22.14 -6.01
N GLU A 69 0.92 23.37 -6.39
CA GLU A 69 -0.46 23.70 -6.79
C GLU A 69 -0.89 23.02 -8.10
N HIS A 70 0.06 22.90 -9.04
CA HIS A 70 -0.19 22.32 -10.35
C HIS A 70 0.76 21.16 -10.61
N SER A 71 0.23 19.95 -10.77
CA SER A 71 0.98 18.76 -11.14
C SER A 71 0.09 17.80 -11.94
N SER A 72 0.73 17.02 -12.82
CA SER A 72 0.08 15.88 -13.47
C SER A 72 -0.07 14.68 -12.55
N SER A 73 0.67 14.66 -11.42
CA SER A 73 0.57 13.64 -10.38
C SER A 73 -0.27 14.16 -9.23
N VAL A 74 -1.32 13.43 -8.87
CA VAL A 74 -2.31 13.87 -7.89
C VAL A 74 -2.47 12.84 -6.80
N ILE A 75 -2.53 13.30 -5.56
CA ILE A 75 -3.00 12.54 -4.40
C ILE A 75 -4.32 13.17 -3.97
N GLU A 76 -5.39 12.40 -4.05
CA GLU A 76 -6.75 12.85 -3.81
C GLU A 76 -7.39 12.00 -2.71
N VAL A 77 -7.94 12.68 -1.71
CA VAL A 77 -8.64 12.06 -0.58
C VAL A 77 -10.05 12.61 -0.54
N GLU A 78 -11.03 11.72 -0.50
CA GLU A 78 -12.44 12.06 -0.41
C GLU A 78 -13.08 11.33 0.77
N LEU A 79 -13.94 12.02 1.49
CA LEU A 79 -14.83 11.39 2.47
C LEU A 79 -16.16 11.04 1.78
N VAL A 80 -16.54 9.77 1.87
CA VAL A 80 -17.77 9.23 1.27
C VAL A 80 -18.72 8.72 2.35
N PRO A 81 -20.03 8.74 2.14
CA PRO A 81 -21.00 8.33 3.15
C PRO A 81 -20.92 6.83 3.48
N SER A 82 -20.56 6.01 2.54
CA SER A 82 -20.42 4.56 2.73
C SER A 82 -19.55 3.92 1.65
N ILE A 83 -19.06 2.72 1.95
CA ILE A 83 -18.39 1.81 1.00
C ILE A 83 -19.20 0.53 0.98
N GLU A 84 -19.78 0.18 -0.18
CA GLU A 84 -20.78 -0.91 -0.31
C GLU A 84 -20.24 -2.27 0.14
N GLU A 85 -18.97 -2.55 -0.12
CA GLU A 85 -18.31 -3.80 0.24
C GLU A 85 -18.17 -3.97 1.74
N ALA A 86 -18.04 -2.85 2.48
CA ALA A 86 -17.82 -2.82 3.93
C ALA A 86 -19.14 -2.87 4.71
N ARG A 87 -19.83 -4.01 4.66
CA ARG A 87 -21.12 -4.19 5.36
C ARG A 87 -21.05 -4.17 6.89
N LEU A 88 -19.88 -4.52 7.43
CA LEU A 88 -19.61 -4.52 8.88
C LEU A 88 -18.44 -3.56 9.16
N ASN A 89 -18.54 -2.81 10.27
CA ASN A 89 -17.46 -1.89 10.70
C ASN A 89 -17.06 -0.85 9.64
N GLY A 90 -18.02 -0.41 8.82
CA GLY A 90 -17.77 0.46 7.67
C GLY A 90 -17.19 1.84 8.02
N ALA A 91 -17.28 2.30 9.28
CA ALA A 91 -16.75 3.59 9.69
C ALA A 91 -15.22 3.71 9.47
N GLU A 92 -14.48 2.61 9.53
CA GLU A 92 -13.04 2.57 9.29
C GLU A 92 -12.69 2.10 7.86
N ALA A 93 -13.71 1.92 7.01
CA ALA A 93 -13.51 1.43 5.66
C ALA A 93 -12.87 2.47 4.75
N TYR A 94 -12.04 1.99 3.84
CA TYR A 94 -11.46 2.79 2.78
C TYR A 94 -11.34 2.02 1.47
N ARG A 95 -11.34 2.77 0.37
CA ARG A 95 -10.95 2.31 -0.97
C ARG A 95 -9.71 3.08 -1.39
N LEU A 96 -8.70 2.38 -1.86
CA LEU A 96 -7.44 2.92 -2.33
C LEU A 96 -7.20 2.48 -3.76
N SER A 97 -6.99 3.43 -4.65
CA SER A 97 -6.58 3.19 -6.03
C SER A 97 -5.26 3.90 -6.32
N VAL A 98 -4.26 3.13 -6.74
CA VAL A 98 -2.93 3.63 -7.10
C VAL A 98 -2.66 3.37 -8.57
N SER A 99 -2.44 4.43 -9.32
CA SER A 99 -2.07 4.41 -10.72
C SER A 99 -0.78 5.23 -10.95
N ASN A 100 -0.25 5.25 -12.15
CA ASN A 100 1.01 5.95 -12.46
C ASN A 100 1.00 7.46 -12.19
N LYS A 101 -0.17 8.12 -12.19
CA LYS A 101 -0.31 9.57 -11.98
C LYS A 101 -1.29 9.97 -10.88
N ARG A 102 -2.03 9.02 -10.33
CA ARG A 102 -3.04 9.32 -9.32
C ARG A 102 -3.02 8.28 -8.21
N ILE A 103 -3.06 8.77 -6.98
CA ILE A 103 -3.46 8.02 -5.80
C ILE A 103 -4.82 8.59 -5.39
N LYS A 104 -5.86 7.77 -5.41
CA LYS A 104 -7.20 8.15 -4.94
C LYS A 104 -7.55 7.32 -3.72
N ILE A 105 -8.01 8.01 -2.68
CA ILE A 105 -8.52 7.40 -1.45
C ILE A 105 -9.94 7.88 -1.23
N GLU A 106 -10.84 6.96 -1.06
CA GLU A 106 -12.21 7.18 -0.60
C GLU A 106 -12.34 6.50 0.76
N ALA A 107 -12.77 7.21 1.78
CA ALA A 107 -12.94 6.68 3.13
C ALA A 107 -14.20 7.22 3.79
N VAL A 108 -14.77 6.45 4.70
CA VAL A 108 -16.01 6.85 5.39
C VAL A 108 -15.71 7.87 6.49
N THR A 109 -14.57 7.74 7.15
CA THR A 109 -14.11 8.66 8.20
C THR A 109 -12.63 8.98 8.07
N GLU A 110 -12.18 9.97 8.85
CA GLU A 110 -10.76 10.29 9.00
C GLU A 110 -9.91 9.08 9.42
N GLN A 111 -10.46 8.19 10.26
CA GLN A 111 -9.78 6.98 10.66
C GLN A 111 -9.56 6.01 9.48
N GLY A 112 -10.53 5.92 8.56
CA GLY A 112 -10.36 5.17 7.31
C GLY A 112 -9.26 5.76 6.43
N VAL A 113 -9.16 7.09 6.34
CA VAL A 113 -8.05 7.77 5.65
C VAL A 113 -6.70 7.43 6.29
N TYR A 114 -6.63 7.43 7.62
CA TYR A 114 -5.42 7.05 8.35
C TYR A 114 -4.98 5.61 8.02
N TRP A 115 -5.91 4.65 7.98
CA TRP A 115 -5.60 3.27 7.62
C TRP A 115 -5.15 3.14 6.17
N ALA A 116 -5.76 3.86 5.24
CA ALA A 116 -5.31 3.92 3.85
C ALA A 116 -3.87 4.44 3.74
N MET A 117 -3.51 5.46 4.54
CA MET A 117 -2.15 5.98 4.59
C MET A 117 -1.16 4.94 5.14
N GLN A 118 -1.53 4.17 6.18
CA GLN A 118 -0.67 3.08 6.68
C GLN A 118 -0.45 2.00 5.61
N THR A 119 -1.47 1.70 4.82
CA THR A 119 -1.34 0.78 3.68
C THR A 119 -0.41 1.33 2.60
N LEU A 120 -0.52 2.61 2.27
CA LEU A 120 0.41 3.27 1.33
C LEU A 120 1.86 3.21 1.80
N ARG A 121 2.12 3.37 3.11
CA ARG A 121 3.47 3.24 3.69
C ARG A 121 4.04 1.84 3.49
N GLN A 122 3.22 0.79 3.54
CA GLN A 122 3.66 -0.58 3.26
C GLN A 122 3.89 -0.85 1.77
N LEU A 123 3.14 -0.16 0.90
CA LEU A 123 3.29 -0.24 -0.55
C LEU A 123 4.48 0.57 -1.07
N GLU A 124 5.02 1.47 -0.25
CA GLU A 124 6.13 2.33 -0.60
C GLU A 124 7.43 1.54 -0.76
N ARG A 125 8.14 1.80 -1.84
CA ARG A 125 9.46 1.26 -2.12
C ARG A 125 10.42 2.39 -2.42
N LYS A 126 11.48 2.52 -1.61
CA LYS A 126 12.53 3.52 -1.83
C LYS A 126 13.39 3.14 -3.03
N LYS A 127 13.57 4.08 -3.96
CA LYS A 127 14.47 3.96 -5.10
C LYS A 127 15.34 5.22 -5.20
N GLY A 128 16.51 5.17 -4.58
CA GLY A 128 17.38 6.34 -4.46
C GLY A 128 16.77 7.45 -3.61
N LYS A 129 16.68 8.66 -4.17
CA LYS A 129 16.14 9.83 -3.47
C LYS A 129 14.60 9.94 -3.50
N ARG A 130 13.92 9.12 -4.28
CA ARG A 130 12.45 9.11 -4.43
C ARG A 130 11.91 7.75 -4.13
N SER A 131 10.68 7.73 -3.67
CA SER A 131 9.93 6.50 -3.47
C SER A 131 8.98 6.26 -4.63
N SER A 132 8.62 5.00 -4.81
CA SER A 132 7.50 4.60 -5.66
C SER A 132 6.50 3.80 -4.83
N VAL A 133 5.23 3.99 -5.09
CA VAL A 133 4.13 3.24 -4.49
C VAL A 133 3.61 2.24 -5.51
N ALA A 134 3.50 0.98 -5.12
CA ALA A 134 3.03 -0.07 -6.01
C ALA A 134 1.58 0.17 -6.45
N GLY A 135 1.31 0.00 -7.75
CA GLY A 135 -0.01 0.18 -8.33
C GLY A 135 -0.97 -0.91 -7.91
N CYS A 136 -2.10 -0.53 -7.32
CA CYS A 136 -3.09 -1.47 -6.82
C CYS A 136 -4.48 -0.85 -6.72
N GLU A 137 -5.48 -1.72 -6.59
CA GLU A 137 -6.83 -1.41 -6.13
C GLU A 137 -7.08 -2.21 -4.85
N ILE A 138 -7.43 -1.52 -3.78
CA ILE A 138 -7.69 -2.09 -2.46
C ILE A 138 -9.03 -1.59 -1.96
N VAL A 139 -9.82 -2.49 -1.38
CA VAL A 139 -10.94 -2.14 -0.50
C VAL A 139 -10.74 -2.88 0.80
N ASP A 140 -10.73 -2.15 1.89
CA ASP A 140 -10.44 -2.72 3.20
C ASP A 140 -11.31 -2.14 4.31
N TRP A 141 -11.60 -2.97 5.27
CA TRP A 141 -12.33 -2.64 6.49
C TRP A 141 -11.99 -3.66 7.58
N PRO A 142 -12.05 -3.29 8.86
CA PRO A 142 -11.73 -4.22 9.93
C PRO A 142 -12.78 -5.33 10.07
N ALA A 143 -12.32 -6.58 10.16
CA ALA A 143 -13.19 -7.73 10.42
C ALA A 143 -13.84 -7.66 11.81
N PHE A 144 -13.16 -7.04 12.80
CA PHE A 144 -13.62 -6.90 14.18
C PHE A 144 -13.63 -5.44 14.61
N ARG A 145 -14.70 -5.01 15.27
CA ARG A 145 -14.83 -3.65 15.81
C ARG A 145 -13.84 -3.40 16.95
N ILE A 146 -13.66 -4.38 17.83
CA ILE A 146 -12.74 -4.28 18.97
C ILE A 146 -11.52 -5.11 18.65
N ARG A 147 -10.36 -4.46 18.71
CA ARG A 147 -9.05 -5.05 18.49
C ARG A 147 -8.15 -4.59 19.62
N GLY A 148 -7.46 -5.53 20.24
CA GLY A 148 -6.59 -5.21 21.37
C GLY A 148 -5.45 -6.21 21.47
N PHE A 149 -4.40 -5.76 22.12
CA PHE A 149 -3.26 -6.58 22.51
C PHE A 149 -3.08 -6.44 24.02
N MET A 150 -2.97 -7.58 24.70
CA MET A 150 -2.66 -7.60 26.12
C MET A 150 -1.31 -8.27 26.33
N GLN A 151 -0.39 -7.58 26.97
CA GLN A 151 0.90 -8.11 27.35
C GLN A 151 0.99 -8.23 28.85
N ASP A 152 1.21 -9.45 29.35
CA ASP A 152 1.49 -9.71 30.76
C ASP A 152 2.96 -9.43 31.04
N VAL A 153 3.23 -8.35 31.75
CA VAL A 153 4.59 -7.96 32.16
C VAL A 153 5.01 -8.58 33.51
N GLY A 154 4.08 -9.24 34.20
CA GLY A 154 4.36 -9.85 35.51
C GLY A 154 5.02 -11.22 35.43
N ARG A 155 4.95 -11.90 34.28
CA ARG A 155 5.42 -13.28 34.11
C ARG A 155 6.55 -13.45 33.10
N SER A 156 6.93 -12.41 32.38
CA SER A 156 8.03 -12.47 31.40
C SER A 156 8.84 -11.18 31.39
N TYR A 157 10.13 -11.33 31.06
CA TYR A 157 11.01 -10.19 30.86
C TYR A 157 10.63 -9.41 29.61
N ILE A 158 10.43 -8.10 29.75
CA ILE A 158 10.21 -7.18 28.63
C ILE A 158 11.36 -6.18 28.64
N SER A 159 11.98 -5.95 27.48
CA SER A 159 13.05 -4.98 27.37
C SER A 159 12.55 -3.56 27.67
N VAL A 160 13.41 -2.76 28.28
CA VAL A 160 13.13 -1.34 28.61
C VAL A 160 12.68 -0.56 27.38
N SER A 161 13.24 -0.85 26.19
CA SER A 161 12.84 -0.23 24.93
C SER A 161 11.36 -0.45 24.58
N TYR A 162 10.81 -1.63 24.88
CA TYR A 162 9.39 -1.89 24.66
C TYR A 162 8.51 -1.09 25.62
N THR A 163 8.91 -1.00 26.88
CA THR A 163 8.18 -0.23 27.90
C THR A 163 8.12 1.26 27.51
N HIS A 164 9.18 1.82 26.94
CA HIS A 164 9.21 3.20 26.46
C HIS A 164 8.31 3.43 25.24
N LEU A 165 8.13 2.42 24.37
CA LEU A 165 7.24 2.52 23.20
C LEU A 165 5.75 2.45 23.57
N THR A 166 5.42 1.85 24.70
CA THR A 166 4.02 1.59 25.11
C THR A 166 3.49 2.54 26.18
N LEU A 167 4.35 3.37 26.77
CA LEU A 167 3.88 4.41 27.69
C LEU A 167 3.14 5.49 26.91
N PRO A 168 1.89 5.82 27.31
CA PRO A 168 1.23 6.98 26.74
C PRO A 168 2.03 8.23 27.11
N THR A 169 2.50 8.94 26.11
CA THR A 169 3.03 10.29 26.30
C THR A 169 1.84 11.21 26.52
N ASN A 170 1.58 11.58 27.76
CA ASN A 170 0.64 12.64 28.12
C ASN A 170 1.14 14.00 27.63
#